data_db2faaf43ad30609b565201b09600026
#
_entry.id   db2faaf43ad30609b565201b09600026
#
_cell.length_a   1.000
_cell.length_b   1.000
_cell.length_c   1.000
_cell.angle_alpha   90.00
_cell.angle_beta   90.00
_cell.angle_gamma   90.00
#
_symmetry.space_group_name_H-M   'P 1'
#
loop_
_entity.id
_entity.type
_entity.pdbx_description
1 polymer ?
#
loop_
_entity_poly.entity_id
_entity_poly.type
_entity_poly.pdbx_seq_one_letter_code
_entity_poly.pdbx_strand_id
1 'polypeptide(L)'
;MMMSPLLLLGVLQMTPSAMPSPHFDVTAAYEAPAKKGAPGAIVVEFRKKDPDVNINEDPAPRIKFAAGSPLVAPLPPKSSGAIPDPANAHYLDLSRPVRFAVTVAADATKGAAAAKTTLSYFYCSKRENWCRKGTADFDLVVVVP
;
A
#
# COMPACT_ATOMS: atom_id res chain seq x y z
N MET A 1 32.06 32.01 -12.57
CA MET A 1 31.88 30.98 -11.57
C MET A 1 30.41 30.53 -11.64
N MET A 2 30.15 29.41 -12.27
CA MET A 2 28.79 28.81 -12.35
C MET A 2 28.59 27.88 -11.15
N MET A 3 27.76 28.29 -10.21
CA MET A 3 27.28 27.40 -9.16
C MET A 3 26.13 26.55 -9.73
N SER A 4 26.40 25.27 -9.94
CA SER A 4 25.37 24.33 -10.25
C SER A 4 24.47 24.09 -9.02
N PRO A 5 23.16 24.21 -9.14
CA PRO A 5 22.29 23.77 -8.07
C PRO A 5 22.29 22.25 -8.03
N LEU A 6 22.76 21.69 -6.93
CA LEU A 6 22.56 20.29 -6.59
C LEU A 6 21.06 20.07 -6.41
N LEU A 7 20.44 19.43 -7.38
CA LEU A 7 19.11 18.86 -7.21
C LEU A 7 19.22 17.71 -6.17
N LEU A 8 18.86 18.00 -4.93
CA LEU A 8 18.58 16.97 -3.96
C LEU A 8 17.30 16.26 -4.43
N LEU A 9 17.46 15.17 -5.15
CA LEU A 9 16.40 14.18 -5.27
C LEU A 9 16.14 13.63 -3.87
N GLY A 10 15.04 14.06 -3.28
CA GLY A 10 14.55 13.50 -2.04
C GLY A 10 14.24 12.03 -2.25
N VAL A 11 15.13 11.18 -1.81
CA VAL A 11 14.86 9.74 -1.71
C VAL A 11 13.75 9.58 -0.68
N LEU A 12 12.54 9.22 -1.13
CA LEU A 12 11.48 8.78 -0.23
C LEU A 12 11.99 7.54 0.51
N GLN A 13 12.39 7.73 1.74
CA GLN A 13 12.75 6.62 2.61
C GLN A 13 11.46 5.91 3.04
N MET A 14 11.21 4.79 2.40
CA MET A 14 10.21 3.82 2.85
C MET A 14 10.76 3.14 4.10
N THR A 15 10.19 3.44 5.26
CA THR A 15 10.44 2.66 6.47
C THR A 15 9.30 1.66 6.65
N PRO A 16 9.48 0.38 6.28
CA PRO A 16 8.50 -0.64 6.61
C PRO A 16 8.63 -0.96 8.10
N SER A 17 7.61 -0.67 8.89
CA SER A 17 7.48 -1.18 10.25
C SER A 17 6.63 -2.45 10.28
N ALA A 18 6.71 -3.25 9.22
CA ALA A 18 5.97 -4.49 9.13
C ALA A 18 6.62 -5.58 9.98
N MET A 19 5.82 -6.31 10.75
CA MET A 19 6.24 -7.59 11.30
C MET A 19 6.62 -8.50 10.13
N PRO A 20 7.84 -9.09 10.12
CA PRO A 20 8.27 -9.92 9.01
C PRO A 20 7.34 -11.12 8.88
N SER A 21 6.66 -11.23 7.75
CA SER A 21 5.91 -12.42 7.39
C SER A 21 6.87 -13.46 6.82
N PRO A 22 6.76 -14.74 7.20
CA PRO A 22 7.56 -15.79 6.58
C PRO A 22 7.17 -16.07 5.12
N HIS A 23 6.03 -15.57 4.67
CA HIS A 23 5.46 -15.87 3.35
C HIS A 23 5.61 -14.74 2.33
N PHE A 24 5.63 -13.50 2.80
CA PHE A 24 5.70 -12.31 1.94
C PHE A 24 6.59 -11.24 2.53
N ASP A 25 7.30 -10.54 1.65
CA ASP A 25 7.78 -9.20 1.92
C ASP A 25 6.72 -8.22 1.43
N VAL A 26 6.25 -7.35 2.30
CA VAL A 26 5.21 -6.37 1.99
C VAL A 26 5.79 -4.98 2.12
N THR A 27 5.68 -4.19 1.08
CA THR A 27 6.07 -2.77 1.08
C THR A 27 4.90 -1.89 0.70
N ALA A 28 4.86 -0.69 1.24
CA ALA A 28 3.84 0.31 0.91
C ALA A 28 4.47 1.68 0.75
N ALA A 29 3.95 2.46 -0.18
CA ALA A 29 4.36 3.83 -0.40
C ALA A 29 3.15 4.71 -0.73
N TYR A 30 3.20 5.97 -0.31
CA TYR A 30 2.25 6.98 -0.75
C TYR A 30 2.75 7.64 -2.04
N GLU A 31 1.88 7.66 -3.03
CA GLU A 31 2.09 8.35 -4.30
C GLU A 31 1.18 9.58 -4.36
N ALA A 32 1.78 10.75 -4.43
CA ALA A 32 1.04 12.00 -4.51
C ALA A 32 0.22 12.09 -5.80
N PRO A 33 -0.90 12.86 -5.80
CA PRO A 33 -1.67 13.10 -7.01
C PRO A 33 -0.80 13.67 -8.13
N ALA A 34 -1.02 13.20 -9.35
CA ALA A 34 -0.31 13.70 -10.53
C ALA A 34 -0.69 15.15 -10.88
N LYS A 35 -1.89 15.56 -10.50
CA LYS A 35 -2.44 16.91 -10.71
C LYS A 35 -3.41 17.29 -9.60
N LYS A 36 -3.63 18.59 -9.42
CA LYS A 36 -4.60 19.12 -8.45
C LYS A 36 -6.00 18.55 -8.69
N GLY A 37 -6.64 18.09 -7.62
CA GLY A 37 -7.99 17.52 -7.66
C GLY A 37 -8.04 16.02 -8.00
N ALA A 38 -6.92 15.43 -8.42
CA ALA A 38 -6.83 13.98 -8.62
C ALA A 38 -6.56 13.27 -7.28
N PRO A 39 -6.98 12.00 -7.13
CA PRO A 39 -6.62 11.23 -5.96
C PRO A 39 -5.13 10.84 -6.01
N GLY A 40 -4.51 10.75 -4.84
CA GLY A 40 -3.26 10.04 -4.66
C GLY A 40 -3.51 8.53 -4.54
N ALA A 41 -2.46 7.78 -4.31
CA ALA A 41 -2.56 6.34 -4.11
C ALA A 41 -1.62 5.85 -3.02
N ILE A 42 -2.05 4.80 -2.32
CA ILE A 42 -1.14 3.94 -1.59
C ILE A 42 -0.85 2.74 -2.49
N VAL A 43 0.43 2.53 -2.75
CA VAL A 43 0.92 1.46 -3.62
C VAL A 43 1.53 0.39 -2.74
N VAL A 44 0.95 -0.80 -2.77
CA VAL A 44 1.39 -1.95 -1.97
C VAL A 44 1.97 -3.01 -2.89
N GLU A 45 3.18 -3.44 -2.59
CA GLU A 45 3.82 -4.54 -3.29
C GLU A 45 3.96 -5.74 -2.36
N PHE A 46 3.54 -6.90 -2.86
CA PHE A 46 3.71 -8.18 -2.21
C PHE A 46 4.76 -8.99 -2.96
N ARG A 47 5.82 -9.35 -2.27
CA ARG A 47 6.85 -10.22 -2.80
C ARG A 47 6.78 -11.57 -2.12
N LYS A 48 6.54 -12.64 -2.87
CA LYS A 48 6.49 -13.99 -2.33
C LYS A 48 7.85 -14.44 -1.84
N LYS A 49 7.89 -14.99 -0.63
CA LYS A 49 8.99 -15.80 -0.12
C LYS A 49 8.71 -17.29 -0.29
N ASP A 50 7.44 -17.66 -0.33
CA ASP A 50 6.97 -19.03 -0.55
C ASP A 50 6.16 -19.08 -1.86
N PRO A 51 6.60 -19.83 -2.88
CA PRO A 51 5.91 -19.89 -4.17
C PRO A 51 4.53 -20.54 -4.11
N ASP A 52 4.25 -21.33 -3.07
CA ASP A 52 2.96 -22.03 -2.92
C ASP A 52 1.88 -21.20 -2.22
N VAL A 53 2.24 -20.03 -1.73
CA VAL A 53 1.32 -19.13 -1.03
C VAL A 53 0.86 -18.02 -1.95
N ASN A 54 -0.45 -17.77 -1.99
CA ASN A 54 -1.07 -16.75 -2.84
C ASN A 54 -2.00 -15.87 -2.02
N ILE A 55 -2.20 -14.64 -2.48
CA ILE A 55 -3.12 -13.70 -1.86
C ILE A 55 -4.48 -13.79 -2.55
N ASN A 56 -5.54 -13.90 -1.74
CA ASN A 56 -6.89 -14.03 -2.24
C ASN A 56 -7.37 -12.74 -2.92
N GLU A 57 -8.12 -12.92 -4.00
CA GLU A 57 -8.85 -11.85 -4.66
C GLU A 57 -10.09 -11.43 -3.85
N ASP A 58 -10.73 -12.40 -3.18
CA ASP A 58 -11.90 -12.17 -2.33
C ASP A 58 -11.79 -12.97 -1.01
N PRO A 59 -11.77 -12.31 0.16
CA PRO A 59 -11.76 -10.85 0.36
C PRO A 59 -10.45 -10.22 -0.12
N ALA A 60 -10.59 -9.14 -0.87
CA ALA A 60 -9.44 -8.38 -1.37
C ALA A 60 -8.64 -7.71 -0.23
N PRO A 61 -7.36 -7.37 -0.45
CA PRO A 61 -6.61 -6.55 0.50
C PRO A 61 -7.34 -5.25 0.83
N ARG A 62 -7.23 -4.82 2.07
CA ARG A 62 -7.86 -3.60 2.59
C ARG A 62 -6.87 -2.78 3.39
N ILE A 63 -7.08 -1.47 3.38
CA ILE A 63 -6.34 -0.53 4.22
C ILE A 63 -7.27 0.13 5.24
N LYS A 64 -6.70 0.47 6.39
CA LYS A 64 -7.35 1.24 7.42
C LYS A 64 -6.37 2.28 7.96
N PHE A 65 -6.84 3.50 8.13
CA PHE A 65 -6.06 4.57 8.74
C PHE A 65 -6.37 4.73 10.22
N ALA A 66 -5.35 5.07 11.00
CA ALA A 66 -5.55 5.48 12.38
C ALA A 66 -6.35 6.79 12.45
N ALA A 67 -7.01 7.04 13.58
CA ALA A 67 -7.72 8.28 13.82
C ALA A 67 -6.77 9.49 13.68
N GLY A 68 -7.26 10.56 13.07
CA GLY A 68 -6.46 11.76 12.82
C GLY A 68 -5.46 11.66 11.65
N SER A 69 -5.53 10.61 10.85
CA SER A 69 -4.70 10.48 9.66
C SER A 69 -4.92 11.63 8.68
N PRO A 70 -3.85 12.12 8.01
CA PRO A 70 -3.97 13.09 6.93
C PRO A 70 -4.59 12.53 5.65
N LEU A 71 -4.77 11.22 5.55
CA LEU A 71 -5.35 10.56 4.40
C LEU A 71 -6.72 9.97 4.71
N VAL A 72 -7.58 9.97 3.69
CA VAL A 72 -8.91 9.36 3.71
C VAL A 72 -9.05 8.41 2.53
N ALA A 73 -9.55 7.21 2.79
CA ALA A 73 -9.92 6.26 1.74
C ALA A 73 -11.40 6.40 1.39
N PRO A 74 -11.79 6.14 0.12
CA PRO A 74 -13.21 6.06 -0.24
C PRO A 74 -13.91 4.95 0.54
N LEU A 75 -15.20 5.11 0.80
CA LEU A 75 -16.05 4.10 1.43
C LEU A 75 -16.91 3.39 0.37
N PRO A 76 -16.92 2.04 0.34
CA PRO A 76 -16.09 1.14 1.11
C PRO A 76 -14.62 1.17 0.66
N PRO A 77 -13.66 0.88 1.56
CA PRO A 77 -12.24 0.94 1.23
C PRO A 77 -11.84 -0.24 0.34
N LYS A 78 -12.12 -0.13 -0.93
CA LYS A 78 -11.75 -1.13 -1.93
C LYS A 78 -10.38 -0.82 -2.52
N SER A 79 -9.61 -1.86 -2.75
CA SER A 79 -8.45 -1.74 -3.60
C SER A 79 -8.91 -1.41 -5.02
N SER A 80 -8.44 -0.31 -5.57
CA SER A 80 -8.76 0.11 -6.94
C SER A 80 -7.91 -0.60 -7.99
N GLY A 81 -6.93 -1.37 -7.58
CA GLY A 81 -5.95 -1.98 -8.45
C GLY A 81 -5.59 -3.42 -8.11
N ALA A 82 -6.46 -4.14 -7.40
CA ALA A 82 -6.30 -5.58 -7.23
C ALA A 82 -6.68 -6.28 -8.53
N ILE A 83 -5.71 -6.83 -9.22
CA ILE A 83 -5.90 -7.50 -10.51
C ILE A 83 -5.83 -9.00 -10.29
N PRO A 84 -6.88 -9.75 -10.68
CA PRO A 84 -6.86 -11.21 -10.60
C PRO A 84 -5.74 -11.82 -11.45
N ASP A 85 -5.17 -12.91 -10.97
CA ASP A 85 -4.21 -13.71 -11.74
C ASP A 85 -4.94 -14.34 -12.94
N PRO A 86 -4.48 -14.13 -14.17
CA PRO A 86 -5.11 -14.74 -15.36
C PRO A 86 -5.06 -16.28 -15.35
N ALA A 87 -4.11 -16.89 -14.63
CA ALA A 87 -4.02 -18.33 -14.48
C ALA A 87 -4.97 -18.87 -13.39
N ASN A 88 -5.31 -18.04 -12.39
CA ASN A 88 -6.23 -18.42 -11.32
C ASN A 88 -6.89 -17.16 -10.73
N ALA A 89 -8.12 -16.89 -11.14
CA ALA A 89 -8.87 -15.68 -10.78
C ALA A 89 -9.25 -15.59 -9.28
N HIS A 90 -9.04 -16.64 -8.49
CA HIS A 90 -9.23 -16.61 -7.04
C HIS A 90 -8.09 -15.91 -6.30
N TYR A 91 -6.97 -15.73 -6.96
CA TYR A 91 -5.78 -15.09 -6.42
C TYR A 91 -5.41 -13.83 -7.21
N LEU A 92 -4.66 -12.96 -6.55
CA LEU A 92 -4.14 -11.75 -7.18
C LEU A 92 -2.89 -12.04 -8.02
N ASP A 93 -2.75 -11.30 -9.10
CA ASP A 93 -1.51 -11.20 -9.86
C ASP A 93 -0.52 -10.32 -9.09
N LEU A 94 0.41 -10.94 -8.37
CA LEU A 94 1.39 -10.24 -7.54
C LEU A 94 2.57 -9.66 -8.33
N SER A 95 2.63 -9.86 -9.65
CA SER A 95 3.57 -9.14 -10.52
C SER A 95 3.22 -7.66 -10.66
N ARG A 96 2.03 -7.28 -10.22
CA ARG A 96 1.53 -5.90 -10.23
C ARG A 96 1.27 -5.41 -8.82
N PRO A 97 1.56 -4.14 -8.51
CA PRO A 97 1.22 -3.58 -7.20
C PRO A 97 -0.30 -3.48 -7.02
N VAL A 98 -0.73 -3.62 -5.78
CA VAL A 98 -2.10 -3.30 -5.37
C VAL A 98 -2.17 -1.82 -5.03
N ARG A 99 -3.11 -1.09 -5.64
CA ARG A 99 -3.26 0.34 -5.47
C ARG A 99 -4.55 0.65 -4.74
N PHE A 100 -4.48 1.63 -3.83
CA PHE A 100 -5.64 2.17 -3.13
C PHE A 100 -5.72 3.65 -3.40
N ALA A 101 -6.81 4.10 -4.01
CA ALA A 101 -7.05 5.53 -4.19
C ALA A 101 -7.29 6.18 -2.83
N VAL A 102 -6.61 7.29 -2.56
CA VAL A 102 -6.73 8.03 -1.31
C VAL A 102 -6.75 9.53 -1.59
N THR A 103 -7.37 10.28 -0.70
CA THR A 103 -7.37 11.74 -0.75
C THR A 103 -6.82 12.31 0.56
N VAL A 104 -6.29 13.52 0.49
CA VAL A 104 -5.88 14.26 1.68
C VAL A 104 -7.12 14.74 2.40
N ALA A 105 -7.18 14.54 3.72
CA ALA A 105 -8.28 15.02 4.55
C ALA A 105 -8.42 16.55 4.45
N ALA A 106 -9.66 17.05 4.42
CA ALA A 106 -9.92 18.49 4.27
C ALA A 106 -9.34 19.34 5.40
N ASP A 107 -9.23 18.77 6.60
CA ASP A 107 -8.69 19.39 7.81
C ASP A 107 -7.21 19.09 8.06
N ALA A 108 -6.53 18.42 7.10
CA ALA A 108 -5.13 18.09 7.26
C ALA A 108 -4.25 19.32 7.29
N THR A 109 -3.30 19.36 8.23
CA THR A 109 -2.32 20.44 8.36
C THR A 109 -1.30 20.35 7.24
N LYS A 110 -0.97 21.50 6.64
CA LYS A 110 0.09 21.59 5.62
C LYS A 110 1.43 21.10 6.15
N GLY A 111 2.21 20.48 5.29
CA GLY A 111 3.54 19.99 5.56
C GLY A 111 3.61 18.47 5.64
N ALA A 112 4.76 17.96 6.09
CA ALA A 112 4.98 16.53 6.24
C ALA A 112 4.22 15.97 7.45
N ALA A 113 3.51 14.87 7.23
CA ALA A 113 2.77 14.16 8.26
C ALA A 113 2.89 12.65 8.06
N ALA A 114 2.77 11.91 9.16
CA ALA A 114 2.73 10.45 9.10
C ALA A 114 1.27 9.97 8.99
N ALA A 115 1.00 9.10 8.04
CA ALA A 115 -0.26 8.39 7.93
C ALA A 115 -0.04 6.94 8.41
N LYS A 116 -0.49 6.64 9.62
CA LYS A 116 -0.46 5.28 10.17
C LYS A 116 -1.51 4.44 9.47
N THR A 117 -1.05 3.45 8.73
CA THR A 117 -1.86 2.64 7.85
C THR A 117 -1.73 1.17 8.22
N THR A 118 -2.84 0.49 8.37
CA THR A 118 -2.89 -0.96 8.55
C THR A 118 -3.42 -1.60 7.28
N LEU A 119 -2.64 -2.51 6.71
CA LEU A 119 -3.03 -3.35 5.60
C LEU A 119 -3.51 -4.70 6.14
N SER A 120 -4.64 -5.18 5.64
CA SER A 120 -5.14 -6.54 5.91
C SER A 120 -5.28 -7.29 4.59
N TYR A 121 -4.89 -8.55 4.59
CA TYR A 121 -5.01 -9.42 3.42
C TYR A 121 -5.23 -10.87 3.85
N PHE A 122 -5.82 -11.67 2.97
CA PHE A 122 -6.01 -13.10 3.19
C PHE A 122 -5.14 -13.86 2.20
N TYR A 123 -4.49 -14.90 2.68
CA TYR A 123 -3.59 -15.71 1.88
C TYR A 123 -3.76 -17.19 2.20
N CYS A 124 -3.53 -18.01 1.21
CA CYS A 124 -3.72 -19.45 1.30
C CYS A 124 -2.52 -20.21 0.74
N SER A 125 -2.22 -21.36 1.35
CA SER A 125 -1.32 -22.35 0.79
C SER A 125 -2.14 -23.47 0.16
N LYS A 126 -1.96 -23.70 -1.13
CA LYS A 126 -2.59 -24.82 -1.82
C LYS A 126 -2.00 -26.16 -1.39
N ARG A 127 -0.68 -26.20 -1.23
CA ARG A 127 0.03 -27.43 -0.86
C ARG A 127 -0.36 -27.93 0.51
N GLU A 128 -0.46 -27.02 1.49
CA GLU A 128 -0.77 -27.36 2.88
C GLU A 128 -2.24 -27.20 3.23
N ASN A 129 -3.05 -26.71 2.30
CA ASN A 129 -4.50 -26.57 2.42
C ASN A 129 -4.97 -25.75 3.62
N TRP A 130 -4.39 -24.54 3.80
CA TRP A 130 -4.81 -23.59 4.81
C TRP A 130 -4.92 -22.16 4.25
N CYS A 131 -5.75 -21.36 4.93
CA CYS A 131 -5.87 -19.92 4.70
C CYS A 131 -5.68 -19.17 6.00
N ARG A 132 -5.07 -17.99 5.92
CA ARG A 132 -4.78 -17.12 7.08
C ARG A 132 -5.01 -15.66 6.72
N LYS A 133 -5.24 -14.84 7.75
CA LYS A 133 -5.25 -13.39 7.64
C LYS A 133 -3.87 -12.84 7.99
N GLY A 134 -3.33 -12.01 7.11
CA GLY A 134 -2.12 -11.24 7.36
C GLY A 134 -2.45 -9.78 7.64
N THR A 135 -1.60 -9.12 8.41
CA THR A 135 -1.65 -7.68 8.64
C THR A 135 -0.25 -7.10 8.55
N ALA A 136 -0.16 -5.86 8.08
CA ALA A 136 1.08 -5.10 8.07
C ALA A 136 0.77 -3.64 8.41
N ASP A 137 1.59 -3.05 9.26
CA ASP A 137 1.46 -1.65 9.67
C ASP A 137 2.56 -0.82 9.01
N PHE A 138 2.18 0.36 8.51
CA PHE A 138 3.09 1.28 7.86
C PHE A 138 2.89 2.69 8.39
N ASP A 139 3.98 3.40 8.59
CA ASP A 139 3.98 4.85 8.80
C ASP A 139 4.37 5.52 7.48
N LEU A 140 3.37 5.92 6.71
CA LEU A 140 3.58 6.55 5.41
C LEU A 140 3.81 8.05 5.58
N VAL A 141 4.83 8.57 4.92
CA VAL A 141 5.07 10.01 4.90
C VAL A 141 4.23 10.65 3.80
N VAL A 142 3.39 11.59 4.21
CA VAL A 142 2.52 12.36 3.32
C VAL A 142 2.90 13.81 3.41
N VAL A 143 3.14 14.45 2.27
CA VAL A 143 3.32 15.90 2.20
C VAL A 143 1.98 16.53 1.82
N VAL A 144 1.38 17.25 2.75
CA VAL A 144 0.12 17.98 2.54
C VAL A 144 0.44 19.33 1.93
N PRO A 145 -0.06 19.64 0.72
CA PRO A 145 0.21 20.90 0.01
C PRO A 145 -0.44 22.13 0.67
#